data_4680179ff06a98367695782291e84750
#
_entry.id   4680179ff06a98367695782291e84750
#
_cell.length_a   1.000
_cell.length_b   1.000
_cell.length_c   1.000
_cell.angle_alpha   90.00
_cell.angle_beta   90.00
_cell.angle_gamma   90.00
#
_symmetry.space_group_name_H-M   'P 1'
#
loop_
_entity.id
_entity.type
_entity.pdbx_description
1 polymer ?
#
loop_
_entity_poly.entity_id
_entity_poly.type
_entity_poly.pdbx_seq_one_letter_code
_entity_poly.pdbx_strand_id
1 'polypeptide(L)'
;MVSRKPGTQLEREQSRQAFELTGNCNFLVEVDGLEEEGGGLVGSFREVSGLDSCSPVLEYRVGNQASAMQIPGRAVYGNILLKRGVTASGAFYRWRKRIEEGEEDLRNGSIVLLDAVLRETARWNFYAAWPCRYEGPVLDITGDEISIETLELVVERLERVCAGEVASE
;
A
#
# COMPACT_ATOMS: atom_id res chain seq x y z
N MET A 1 21.80 -22.10 3.08
CA MET A 1 22.36 -21.05 3.97
C MET A 1 22.82 -19.90 3.08
N VAL A 2 21.93 -18.95 2.72
CA VAL A 2 22.25 -17.81 1.86
C VAL A 2 22.53 -16.62 2.75
N SER A 3 23.82 -16.27 2.85
CA SER A 3 24.30 -15.12 3.62
C SER A 3 23.89 -13.83 2.89
N ARG A 4 22.94 -13.07 3.44
CA ARG A 4 22.66 -11.69 3.03
C ARG A 4 23.90 -10.85 3.35
N LYS A 5 24.53 -10.31 2.30
CA LYS A 5 25.57 -9.29 2.45
C LYS A 5 24.95 -8.04 3.10
N PRO A 6 25.58 -7.45 4.11
CA PRO A 6 25.13 -6.16 4.64
C PRO A 6 25.31 -5.09 3.56
N GLY A 7 24.25 -4.35 3.24
CA GLY A 7 24.28 -3.26 2.27
C GLY A 7 25.36 -2.23 2.59
N THR A 8 25.92 -1.64 1.58
CA THR A 8 27.02 -0.67 1.64
C THR A 8 26.60 0.59 2.42
N GLN A 9 27.56 1.32 3.01
CA GLN A 9 27.27 2.58 3.70
C GLN A 9 26.52 3.59 2.83
N LEU A 10 26.79 3.62 1.53
CA LEU A 10 26.10 4.46 0.53
C LEU A 10 24.61 4.13 0.41
N GLU A 11 24.23 2.86 0.41
CA GLU A 11 22.82 2.42 0.37
C GLU A 11 22.08 2.81 1.66
N ARG A 12 22.77 2.77 2.79
CA ARG A 12 22.23 3.22 4.08
C ARG A 12 22.08 4.73 4.17
N GLU A 13 22.98 5.49 3.57
CA GLU A 13 22.90 6.96 3.51
C GLU A 13 21.84 7.44 2.53
N GLN A 14 21.69 6.80 1.36
CA GLN A 14 20.62 7.09 0.40
C GLN A 14 19.23 6.76 0.99
N SER A 15 19.11 5.65 1.72
CA SER A 15 17.88 5.32 2.45
C SER A 15 17.59 6.32 3.59
N ARG A 16 18.63 6.86 4.26
CA ARG A 16 18.48 7.92 5.26
C ARG A 16 18.06 9.25 4.67
N GLN A 17 18.61 9.65 3.53
CA GLN A 17 18.23 10.90 2.86
C GLN A 17 16.80 10.87 2.32
N ALA A 18 16.34 9.73 1.79
CA ALA A 18 14.93 9.54 1.42
C ALA A 18 13.99 9.61 2.64
N PHE A 19 14.51 9.28 3.82
CA PHE A 19 13.79 9.23 5.08
C PHE A 19 13.66 10.58 5.79
N GLU A 20 14.66 11.47 5.69
CA GLU A 20 14.63 12.80 6.31
C GLU A 20 13.56 13.73 5.73
N LEU A 21 12.97 13.38 4.58
CA LEU A 21 11.88 14.13 3.95
C LEU A 21 10.48 13.79 4.47
N THR A 22 10.35 12.77 5.32
CA THR A 22 9.05 12.30 5.80
C THR A 22 8.89 12.57 7.30
N GLY A 23 8.25 13.66 7.67
CA GLY A 23 7.93 13.96 9.07
C GLY A 23 7.10 12.84 9.73
N ASN A 24 7.31 12.61 10.98
CA ASN A 24 6.60 11.87 12.06
C ASN A 24 5.83 10.56 11.78
N CYS A 25 5.55 10.16 10.57
CA CYS A 25 4.99 8.85 10.22
C CYS A 25 5.92 8.16 9.24
N ASN A 26 6.65 7.17 9.74
CA ASN A 26 7.60 6.42 8.95
C ASN A 26 6.91 5.18 8.41
N PHE A 27 6.55 5.18 7.14
CA PHE A 27 6.02 3.99 6.50
C PHE A 27 6.63 3.80 5.11
N LEU A 28 6.69 2.55 4.69
CA LEU A 28 7.15 2.13 3.38
C LEU A 28 6.02 1.42 2.65
N VAL A 29 5.96 1.57 1.34
CA VAL A 29 5.08 0.78 0.47
C VAL A 29 5.95 0.00 -0.48
N GLU A 30 5.79 -1.31 -0.47
CA GLU A 30 6.48 -2.26 -1.34
C GLU A 30 5.44 -2.86 -2.28
N VAL A 31 5.72 -2.88 -3.58
CA VAL A 31 4.86 -3.53 -4.59
C VAL A 31 5.73 -4.44 -5.44
N ASP A 32 5.34 -5.71 -5.53
CA ASP A 32 6.10 -6.73 -6.25
C ASP A 32 6.20 -6.39 -7.75
N GLY A 33 7.42 -6.45 -8.29
CA GLY A 33 7.68 -6.21 -9.70
C GLY A 33 7.45 -4.76 -10.16
N LEU A 34 7.25 -3.82 -9.26
CA LEU A 34 7.22 -2.39 -9.55
C LEU A 34 8.58 -1.79 -9.16
N GLU A 35 9.60 -2.06 -9.97
CA GLU A 35 10.94 -1.53 -9.74
C GLU A 35 11.02 -0.10 -10.25
N GLU A 36 11.42 0.82 -9.39
CA GLU A 36 11.97 2.10 -9.81
C GLU A 36 13.47 1.90 -10.12
N GLU A 37 14.02 2.66 -11.07
CA GLU A 37 15.45 2.64 -11.37
C GLU A 37 16.23 2.96 -10.08
N GLY A 38 16.73 1.91 -9.41
CA GLY A 38 17.45 2.03 -8.14
C GLY A 38 17.14 0.95 -7.10
N GLY A 39 16.21 0.04 -7.38
CA GLY A 39 15.99 -1.20 -6.59
C GLY A 39 14.99 -1.07 -5.44
N GLY A 40 13.84 -1.64 -5.60
CA GLY A 40 13.09 -2.30 -4.53
C GLY A 40 12.22 -1.47 -3.58
N LEU A 41 12.27 -0.16 -3.57
CA LEU A 41 11.38 0.66 -2.76
C LEU A 41 10.56 1.59 -3.64
N VAL A 42 9.27 1.39 -3.64
CA VAL A 42 8.34 2.27 -4.37
C VAL A 42 8.13 3.56 -3.57
N GLY A 43 9.10 4.47 -3.66
CA GLY A 43 8.99 5.88 -3.31
C GLY A 43 8.60 6.26 -1.87
N SER A 44 8.89 7.49 -1.50
CA SER A 44 8.39 8.12 -0.27
C SER A 44 6.94 8.55 -0.47
N PHE A 45 6.02 7.93 0.25
CA PHE A 45 4.61 8.31 0.26
C PHE A 45 4.35 9.34 1.35
N ARG A 46 3.45 10.25 1.08
CA ARG A 46 2.97 11.23 2.06
C ARG A 46 1.82 10.67 2.88
N GLU A 47 0.97 9.86 2.26
CA GLU A 47 -0.24 9.34 2.88
C GLU A 47 -0.62 7.98 2.30
N VAL A 48 -1.04 7.09 3.17
CA VAL A 48 -1.71 5.82 2.82
C VAL A 48 -2.97 5.71 3.64
N SER A 49 -4.08 5.39 2.99
CA SER A 49 -5.39 5.20 3.63
C SER A 49 -6.16 4.04 2.99
N GLY A 50 -7.32 3.68 3.57
CA GLY A 50 -8.12 2.55 3.07
C GLY A 50 -7.63 1.18 3.56
N LEU A 51 -6.92 1.11 4.68
CA LEU A 51 -6.47 -0.16 5.28
C LEU A 51 -7.56 -0.75 6.18
N ASP A 52 -8.74 -0.94 5.63
CA ASP A 52 -9.93 -1.38 6.34
C ASP A 52 -10.57 -2.63 5.72
N SER A 53 -11.34 -3.31 6.53
CA SER A 53 -12.16 -4.44 6.11
C SER A 53 -13.54 -4.35 6.75
N CYS A 54 -14.56 -4.80 6.03
CA CYS A 54 -15.93 -4.80 6.47
C CYS A 54 -16.58 -6.15 6.16
N SER A 55 -17.42 -6.63 7.08
CA SER A 55 -18.30 -7.76 6.82
C SER A 55 -19.74 -7.29 6.96
N PRO A 56 -20.56 -7.33 5.90
CA PRO A 56 -21.97 -6.97 6.01
C PRO A 56 -22.69 -7.94 6.94
N VAL A 57 -23.62 -7.41 7.72
CA VAL A 57 -24.49 -8.23 8.59
C VAL A 57 -25.64 -8.78 7.77
N LEU A 58 -25.78 -10.09 7.74
CA LEU A 58 -26.90 -10.77 7.10
C LEU A 58 -27.91 -11.18 8.16
N GLU A 59 -29.16 -10.73 7.99
CA GLU A 59 -30.27 -11.16 8.85
C GLU A 59 -30.89 -12.44 8.32
N TYR A 60 -30.91 -13.48 9.14
CA TYR A 60 -31.56 -14.74 8.85
C TYR A 60 -32.73 -14.98 9.80
N ARG A 61 -33.93 -15.21 9.26
CA ARG A 61 -35.13 -15.51 10.04
C ARG A 61 -35.55 -16.96 9.82
N VAL A 62 -35.59 -17.73 10.88
CA VAL A 62 -36.12 -19.08 10.87
C VAL A 62 -37.57 -19.02 11.29
N GLY A 63 -38.46 -19.39 10.39
CA GLY A 63 -39.93 -19.52 10.40
C GLY A 63 -40.72 -19.01 11.61
N ASN A 64 -40.48 -19.44 12.82
CA ASN A 64 -41.31 -19.13 14.00
C ASN A 64 -40.57 -18.46 15.16
N GLN A 65 -39.37 -17.93 14.94
CA GLN A 65 -38.62 -17.20 15.96
C GLN A 65 -38.91 -15.71 15.90
N ALA A 66 -39.20 -15.10 17.08
CA ALA A 66 -39.52 -13.69 17.20
C ALA A 66 -38.30 -12.78 16.95
N SER A 67 -37.08 -13.30 16.98
CA SER A 67 -35.83 -12.56 16.76
C SER A 67 -35.09 -13.06 15.51
N ALA A 68 -34.62 -12.12 14.68
CA ALA A 68 -33.73 -12.43 13.58
C ALA A 68 -32.33 -12.81 14.11
N MET A 69 -31.74 -13.85 13.53
CA MET A 69 -30.34 -14.21 13.77
C MET A 69 -29.46 -13.36 12.85
N GLN A 70 -28.43 -12.71 13.41
CA GLN A 70 -27.46 -11.96 12.64
C GLN A 70 -26.23 -12.80 12.39
N ILE A 71 -25.86 -12.99 11.11
CA ILE A 71 -24.69 -13.75 10.70
C ILE A 71 -23.73 -12.85 9.90
N PRO A 72 -22.41 -13.04 10.05
CA PRO A 72 -21.45 -12.27 9.26
C PRO A 72 -21.51 -12.69 7.78
N GLY A 73 -21.58 -11.71 6.90
CA GLY A 73 -21.40 -11.89 5.48
C GLY A 73 -19.91 -12.02 5.09
N ARG A 74 -19.64 -12.13 3.78
CA ARG A 74 -18.28 -12.22 3.26
C ARG A 74 -17.53 -10.91 3.54
N ALA A 75 -16.28 -11.02 3.97
CA ALA A 75 -15.41 -9.86 4.16
C ALA A 75 -15.15 -9.13 2.83
N VAL A 76 -15.19 -7.81 2.88
CA VAL A 76 -14.86 -6.88 1.78
C VAL A 76 -13.79 -5.94 2.29
N TYR A 77 -12.83 -5.64 1.45
CA TYR A 77 -11.71 -4.75 1.77
C TYR A 77 -11.90 -3.41 1.10
N GLY A 78 -11.48 -2.33 1.77
CA GLY A 78 -11.45 -1.00 1.21
C GLY A 78 -10.41 -0.84 0.11
N ASN A 79 -10.59 0.16 -0.75
CA ASN A 79 -9.57 0.51 -1.72
C ASN A 79 -8.43 1.24 -1.01
N ILE A 80 -7.19 0.89 -1.33
CA ILE A 80 -6.01 1.55 -0.77
C ILE A 80 -5.71 2.80 -1.58
N LEU A 81 -5.66 3.96 -0.93
CA LEU A 81 -5.22 5.22 -1.52
C LEU A 81 -3.78 5.49 -1.15
N LEU A 82 -2.95 5.69 -2.17
CA LEU A 82 -1.54 6.02 -2.06
C LEU A 82 -1.32 7.43 -2.60
N LYS A 83 -0.79 8.35 -1.78
CA LYS A 83 -0.45 9.71 -2.19
C LYS A 83 1.03 9.96 -2.03
N ARG A 84 1.68 10.48 -3.08
CA ARG A 84 3.08 10.85 -3.06
C ARG A 84 3.36 12.12 -3.85
N GLY A 85 4.52 12.75 -3.62
CA GLY A 85 5.03 13.75 -4.54
C GLY A 85 5.34 13.14 -5.90
N VAL A 86 5.16 13.91 -6.96
CA VAL A 86 5.48 13.47 -8.33
C VAL A 86 6.95 13.11 -8.44
N THR A 87 7.22 11.94 -8.98
CA THR A 87 8.58 11.44 -9.23
C THR A 87 8.84 11.29 -10.74
N ALA A 88 10.10 11.27 -11.13
CA ALA A 88 10.49 11.07 -12.53
C ALA A 88 10.21 9.63 -13.04
N SER A 89 9.96 8.68 -12.14
CA SER A 89 9.90 7.26 -12.53
C SER A 89 8.66 6.88 -13.32
N GLY A 90 7.52 7.56 -13.12
CA GLY A 90 6.24 7.26 -13.78
C GLY A 90 5.75 5.81 -13.62
N ALA A 91 6.28 5.06 -12.64
CA ALA A 91 5.98 3.64 -12.46
C ALA A 91 4.49 3.40 -12.21
N PHE A 92 3.84 4.24 -11.42
CA PHE A 92 2.41 4.16 -11.15
C PHE A 92 1.56 4.42 -12.38
N TYR A 93 1.93 5.44 -13.16
CA TYR A 93 1.24 5.73 -14.41
C TYR A 93 1.37 4.56 -15.40
N ARG A 94 2.57 3.97 -15.54
CA ARG A 94 2.77 2.80 -16.40
C ARG A 94 1.96 1.58 -15.97
N TRP A 95 1.88 1.34 -14.65
CA TRP A 95 1.06 0.25 -14.12
C TRP A 95 -0.44 0.48 -14.43
N ARG A 96 -0.94 1.68 -14.17
CA ARG A 96 -2.31 2.04 -14.53
C ARG A 96 -2.58 1.91 -16.02
N LYS A 97 -1.63 2.35 -16.85
CA LYS A 97 -1.74 2.30 -18.31
C LYS A 97 -1.90 0.88 -18.84
N ARG A 98 -1.16 -0.09 -18.30
CA ARG A 98 -1.32 -1.51 -18.66
C ARG A 98 -2.73 -2.03 -18.38
N ILE A 99 -3.29 -1.69 -17.23
CA ILE A 99 -4.68 -2.06 -16.92
C ILE A 99 -5.67 -1.41 -17.88
N GLU A 100 -5.46 -0.14 -18.28
CA GLU A 100 -6.29 0.54 -19.29
C GLU A 100 -6.21 -0.14 -20.66
N GLU A 101 -5.08 -0.70 -20.99
CA GLU A 101 -4.84 -1.44 -22.25
C GLU A 101 -5.41 -2.87 -22.22
N GLY A 102 -5.99 -3.27 -21.06
CA GLY A 102 -6.62 -4.58 -20.90
C GLY A 102 -5.67 -5.68 -20.47
N GLU A 103 -4.45 -5.32 -20.02
CA GLU A 103 -3.53 -6.29 -19.44
C GLU A 103 -3.95 -6.60 -18.00
N GLU A 104 -3.95 -7.87 -17.64
CA GLU A 104 -4.19 -8.34 -16.28
C GLU A 104 -2.87 -8.26 -15.49
N ASP A 105 -2.59 -7.11 -14.88
CA ASP A 105 -1.38 -6.85 -14.09
C ASP A 105 -1.75 -6.72 -12.60
N LEU A 106 -2.04 -7.86 -11.99
CA LEU A 106 -2.34 -7.98 -10.55
C LEU A 106 -1.02 -8.15 -9.77
N ARG A 107 -0.85 -7.39 -8.70
CA ARG A 107 0.37 -7.39 -7.90
C ARG A 107 0.10 -7.56 -6.42
N ASN A 108 1.05 -8.19 -5.73
CA ASN A 108 1.08 -8.20 -4.28
C ASN A 108 2.00 -7.11 -3.77
N GLY A 109 1.87 -6.80 -2.49
CA GLY A 109 2.75 -5.85 -1.87
C GLY A 109 2.50 -5.72 -0.38
N SER A 110 3.20 -4.80 0.24
CA SER A 110 3.06 -4.53 1.66
C SER A 110 3.21 -3.05 2.00
N ILE A 111 2.53 -2.64 3.05
CA ILE A 111 2.66 -1.34 3.69
C ILE A 111 3.25 -1.58 5.06
N VAL A 112 4.43 -1.04 5.32
CA VAL A 112 5.22 -1.27 6.52
C VAL A 112 5.27 -0.01 7.34
N LEU A 113 4.75 -0.04 8.57
CA LEU A 113 4.87 1.03 9.53
C LEU A 113 6.16 0.86 10.33
N LEU A 114 6.95 1.92 10.41
CA LEU A 114 8.24 1.95 11.10
C LEU A 114 8.18 2.84 12.34
N ASP A 115 8.93 2.48 13.37
CA ASP A 115 9.18 3.33 14.53
C ASP A 115 10.25 4.40 14.26
N ALA A 116 10.51 5.26 15.24
CA ALA A 116 11.51 6.33 15.15
C ALA A 116 12.95 5.85 14.92
N VAL A 117 13.24 4.56 15.16
CA VAL A 117 14.54 3.92 14.93
C VAL A 117 14.51 2.94 13.75
N LEU A 118 13.51 3.09 12.88
CA LEU A 118 13.34 2.34 11.63
C LEU A 118 13.08 0.84 11.80
N ARG A 119 12.51 0.43 12.92
CA ARG A 119 12.08 -0.96 13.11
C ARG A 119 10.63 -1.11 12.72
N GLU A 120 10.32 -2.22 12.08
CA GLU A 120 8.96 -2.57 11.70
C GLU A 120 8.09 -2.73 12.95
N THR A 121 7.00 -1.96 13.01
CA THR A 121 6.00 -1.99 14.08
C THR A 121 4.75 -2.74 13.67
N ALA A 122 4.34 -2.57 12.42
CA ALA A 122 3.20 -3.26 11.84
C ALA A 122 3.38 -3.37 10.33
N ARG A 123 2.77 -4.40 9.74
CA ARG A 123 2.77 -4.64 8.29
C ARG A 123 1.36 -4.98 7.84
N TRP A 124 0.97 -4.42 6.72
CA TRP A 124 -0.24 -4.82 5.99
C TRP A 124 0.17 -5.39 4.65
N ASN A 125 -0.08 -6.68 4.45
CA ASN A 125 0.11 -7.33 3.16
C ASN A 125 -1.19 -7.24 2.36
N PHE A 126 -1.08 -6.81 1.12
CA PHE A 126 -2.19 -6.80 0.18
C PHE A 126 -1.91 -7.72 -1.00
N TYR A 127 -2.98 -8.32 -1.53
CA TYR A 127 -2.88 -9.36 -2.55
C TYR A 127 -3.78 -9.04 -3.73
N ALA A 128 -3.31 -9.44 -4.93
CA ALA A 128 -4.00 -9.24 -6.21
C ALA A 128 -4.48 -7.79 -6.40
N ALA A 129 -3.63 -6.83 -6.06
CA ALA A 129 -3.91 -5.42 -6.19
C ALA A 129 -3.76 -4.94 -7.64
N TRP A 130 -4.63 -4.03 -8.05
CA TRP A 130 -4.54 -3.35 -9.32
C TRP A 130 -5.04 -1.91 -9.22
N PRO A 131 -4.44 -0.97 -9.95
CA PRO A 131 -4.85 0.43 -9.90
C PRO A 131 -6.16 0.66 -10.66
N CYS A 132 -7.21 1.03 -9.93
CA CYS A 132 -8.50 1.40 -10.54
C CYS A 132 -8.56 2.88 -10.93
N ARG A 133 -7.77 3.74 -10.26
CA ARG A 133 -7.77 5.18 -10.51
C ARG A 133 -6.37 5.75 -10.33
N TYR A 134 -6.00 6.66 -11.21
CA TYR A 134 -4.81 7.48 -11.10
C TYR A 134 -5.21 8.95 -11.25
N GLU A 135 -4.81 9.77 -10.30
CA GLU A 135 -4.97 11.22 -10.35
C GLU A 135 -3.60 11.86 -10.45
N GLY A 136 -3.37 12.57 -11.54
CA GLY A 136 -2.16 13.37 -11.73
C GLY A 136 -2.16 14.60 -10.82
N PRO A 137 -1.01 15.28 -10.72
CA PRO A 137 -0.88 16.46 -9.88
C PRO A 137 -1.67 17.65 -10.43
N VAL A 138 -2.09 18.53 -9.53
CA VAL A 138 -2.50 19.88 -9.90
C VAL A 138 -1.24 20.70 -10.17
N LEU A 139 -1.15 21.30 -11.35
CA LEU A 139 -0.03 22.16 -11.75
C LEU A 139 -0.45 23.62 -11.64
N ASP A 140 0.08 24.32 -10.63
CA ASP A 140 -0.16 25.75 -10.43
C ASP A 140 1.19 26.47 -10.31
N ILE A 141 1.44 27.44 -11.20
CA ILE A 141 2.68 28.23 -11.26
C ILE A 141 2.74 29.21 -10.08
N THR A 142 1.60 29.58 -9.51
CA THR A 142 1.51 30.57 -8.42
C THR A 142 1.49 29.96 -7.03
N GLY A 143 1.36 28.64 -6.94
CA GLY A 143 1.27 27.90 -5.68
C GLY A 143 2.62 27.37 -5.20
N ASP A 144 2.88 27.49 -3.89
CA ASP A 144 4.04 26.86 -3.22
C ASP A 144 3.76 25.38 -2.86
N GLU A 145 2.66 24.78 -3.35
CA GLU A 145 2.27 23.42 -2.99
C GLU A 145 3.03 22.36 -3.79
N ILE A 146 3.46 21.32 -3.08
CA ILE A 146 4.11 20.16 -3.69
C ILE A 146 3.10 19.44 -4.57
N SER A 147 3.43 19.25 -5.85
CA SER A 147 2.63 18.47 -6.79
C SER A 147 2.48 17.03 -6.31
N ILE A 148 1.24 16.60 -6.02
CA ILE A 148 0.91 15.27 -5.48
C ILE A 148 0.17 14.46 -6.52
N GLU A 149 0.59 13.22 -6.73
CA GLU A 149 -0.16 12.21 -7.47
C GLU A 149 -0.83 11.24 -6.52
N THR A 150 -2.00 10.74 -6.89
CA THR A 150 -2.78 9.77 -6.13
C THR A 150 -3.04 8.52 -6.96
N LEU A 151 -2.80 7.37 -6.36
CA LEU A 151 -3.13 6.06 -6.92
C LEU A 151 -4.12 5.35 -6.00
N GLU A 152 -5.23 4.90 -6.56
CA GLU A 152 -6.21 4.08 -5.86
C GLU A 152 -6.11 2.64 -6.34
N LEU A 153 -5.90 1.72 -5.38
CA LEU A 153 -5.76 0.29 -5.62
C LEU A 153 -7.00 -0.45 -5.12
N VAL A 154 -7.56 -1.30 -5.95
CA VAL A 154 -8.47 -2.36 -5.52
C VAL A 154 -7.62 -3.53 -5.08
N VAL A 155 -7.97 -4.16 -3.97
CA VAL A 155 -7.28 -5.34 -3.43
C VAL A 155 -8.26 -6.48 -3.21
N GLU A 156 -7.82 -7.69 -3.45
CA GLU A 156 -8.64 -8.88 -3.23
C GLU A 156 -8.61 -9.32 -1.76
N ARG A 157 -7.48 -9.11 -1.09
CA ARG A 157 -7.27 -9.43 0.32
C ARG A 157 -6.27 -8.48 0.95
N LEU A 158 -6.54 -8.11 2.21
CA LEU A 158 -5.66 -7.31 3.05
C LEU A 158 -5.46 -8.04 4.39
N GLU A 159 -4.23 -8.22 4.81
CA GLU A 159 -3.86 -8.87 6.06
C GLU A 159 -2.92 -7.99 6.88
N ARG A 160 -3.25 -7.75 8.13
CA ARG A 160 -2.35 -7.10 9.07
C ARG A 160 -1.52 -8.14 9.81
N VAL A 161 -0.20 -8.01 9.73
CA VAL A 161 0.76 -8.83 10.48
C VAL A 161 1.32 -7.98 11.62
N CYS A 162 1.22 -8.46 12.86
CA CYS A 162 1.83 -7.80 14.01
C CYS A 162 3.32 -8.17 14.09
N ALA A 163 4.16 -7.22 14.52
CA ALA A 163 5.58 -7.49 14.73
C ALA A 163 5.74 -8.62 15.76
N GLY A 164 6.27 -9.78 15.33
CA GLY A 164 6.43 -10.97 16.18
C GLY A 164 5.66 -12.22 15.72
N GLU A 165 4.68 -12.10 14.85
CA GLU A 165 4.04 -13.25 14.18
C GLU A 165 4.75 -13.52 12.86
N VAL A 166 5.71 -14.41 12.89
CA VAL A 166 6.24 -15.03 11.66
C VAL A 166 5.13 -15.92 11.13
N ALA A 167 4.69 -15.64 9.90
CA ALA A 167 3.71 -16.48 9.22
C ALA A 167 4.15 -17.95 9.32
N SER A 168 3.38 -18.77 10.04
CA SER A 168 3.49 -20.22 9.97
C SER A 168 2.88 -20.64 8.63
N GLU A 169 3.70 -21.26 7.80
CA GLU A 169 3.33 -21.92 6.55
C GLU A 169 2.15 -22.88 6.72
#